data_cc34d7542336c63c759318227c4a2cbf
#
_entry.id   cc34d7542336c63c759318227c4a2cbf
#
_cell.length_a   1.000
_cell.length_b   1.000
_cell.length_c   1.000
_cell.angle_alpha   90.00
_cell.angle_beta   90.00
_cell.angle_gamma   90.00
#
_symmetry.space_group_name_H-M   'P 1'
#
loop_
_entity.id
_entity.type
_entity.pdbx_description
1 polymer ?
#
loop_
_entity_poly.entity_id
_entity_poly.type
_entity_poly.pdbx_seq_one_letter_code
_entity_poly.pdbx_strand_id
1 'polypeptide(L)'
;VKEFGHKAIIENSQPEEINKNKSMSGKIEKRPPVVTIMGHVDHGKTSLLDALRQTDVVSNEFGGITQHIGAYQVKADNDQLITFIDTPGHAAFTEMRARGSKITDIVVLVVAADDGIKPQTIEAINHAKAAKVPIIVAINKSDLPNKNVTKIKNDLMRYELVSEDLSGDTLFVEVSATKKINLDKLKESVLLQADILDLKATFNGPAKGVVIESKIDKGKGPVSTILITNGKLR
;
A
#
# COMPACT_ATOMS: atom_id res chain seq x y z
N VAL A 1 -39.95 23.64 -8.06
CA VAL A 1 -40.59 22.75 -7.09
C VAL A 1 -41.83 23.38 -6.51
N LYS A 2 -41.84 24.68 -6.21
CA LYS A 2 -43.05 25.40 -5.73
C LYS A 2 -44.15 25.52 -6.76
N GLU A 3 -43.80 25.56 -8.06
CA GLU A 3 -44.78 25.67 -9.18
C GLU A 3 -45.64 24.41 -9.37
N PHE A 4 -45.17 23.26 -8.82
CA PHE A 4 -45.90 21.99 -8.93
C PHE A 4 -46.55 21.56 -7.60
N GLY A 5 -46.74 22.50 -6.64
CA GLY A 5 -47.46 22.23 -5.40
C GLY A 5 -46.72 21.31 -4.39
N HIS A 6 -45.44 21.01 -4.62
CA HIS A 6 -44.67 20.17 -3.71
C HIS A 6 -43.88 21.02 -2.69
N LYS A 7 -43.93 20.60 -1.43
CA LYS A 7 -43.15 21.21 -0.34
C LYS A 7 -41.81 20.47 -0.27
N ALA A 8 -40.71 21.14 -0.61
CA ALA A 8 -39.39 20.57 -0.43
C ALA A 8 -39.05 20.60 1.08
N ILE A 9 -38.92 19.46 1.68
CA ILE A 9 -38.36 19.30 3.02
C ILE A 9 -36.87 19.00 2.80
N ILE A 10 -36.00 19.88 3.27
CA ILE A 10 -34.56 19.59 3.34
C ILE A 10 -34.38 18.71 4.58
N GLU A 11 -34.37 17.41 4.37
CA GLU A 11 -33.91 16.49 5.40
C GLU A 11 -32.38 16.61 5.45
N ASN A 12 -31.87 17.27 6.49
CA ASN A 12 -30.47 17.22 6.84
C ASN A 12 -30.19 15.79 7.33
N SER A 13 -30.08 14.87 6.43
CA SER A 13 -29.48 13.57 6.70
C SER A 13 -28.00 13.78 6.92
N GLN A 14 -27.61 14.16 8.13
CA GLN A 14 -26.33 13.73 8.64
C GLN A 14 -26.31 12.21 8.46
N PRO A 15 -25.27 11.61 7.90
CA PRO A 15 -25.17 10.17 7.86
C PRO A 15 -25.28 9.74 9.33
N GLU A 16 -26.43 9.18 9.72
CA GLU A 16 -26.53 8.47 10.97
C GLU A 16 -25.41 7.44 10.94
N GLU A 17 -24.39 7.66 11.75
CA GLU A 17 -23.48 6.59 12.13
C GLU A 17 -24.37 5.46 12.62
N ILE A 18 -24.48 4.43 11.80
CA ILE A 18 -25.15 3.18 12.16
C ILE A 18 -24.26 2.52 13.20
N ASN A 19 -24.24 3.10 14.41
CA ASN A 19 -23.69 2.56 15.63
C ASN A 19 -24.60 1.43 16.12
N LYS A 20 -24.81 0.42 15.29
CA LYS A 20 -25.22 -0.89 15.75
C LYS A 20 -23.98 -1.65 16.17
N ASN A 21 -23.50 -1.35 17.37
CA ASN A 21 -22.70 -2.27 18.19
C ASN A 21 -23.51 -3.54 18.46
N LYS A 22 -23.83 -4.32 17.42
CA LYS A 22 -24.02 -5.75 17.57
C LYS A 22 -22.65 -6.30 17.89
N SER A 23 -22.44 -6.71 19.12
CA SER A 23 -21.30 -7.50 19.56
C SER A 23 -21.04 -8.59 18.52
N MET A 24 -20.03 -8.40 17.70
CA MET A 24 -19.62 -9.41 16.71
C MET A 24 -18.96 -10.53 17.50
N SER A 25 -19.73 -11.53 17.89
CA SER A 25 -19.24 -12.79 18.48
C SER A 25 -18.58 -13.63 17.38
N GLY A 26 -17.46 -13.16 16.86
CA GLY A 26 -16.65 -13.87 15.89
C GLY A 26 -15.28 -14.18 16.48
N LYS A 27 -14.71 -15.33 16.14
CA LYS A 27 -13.32 -15.65 16.47
C LYS A 27 -12.41 -14.60 15.85
N ILE A 28 -11.61 -13.93 16.68
CA ILE A 28 -10.61 -12.97 16.23
C ILE A 28 -9.39 -13.77 15.77
N GLU A 29 -8.96 -13.56 14.54
CA GLU A 29 -7.81 -14.24 13.95
C GLU A 29 -6.85 -13.19 13.35
N LYS A 30 -5.57 -13.54 13.20
CA LYS A 30 -4.60 -12.70 12.49
C LYS A 30 -5.04 -12.51 11.04
N ARG A 31 -4.95 -11.29 10.53
CA ARG A 31 -5.22 -10.97 9.13
C ARG A 31 -3.94 -10.63 8.37
N PRO A 32 -3.93 -10.85 7.06
CA PRO A 32 -2.83 -10.40 6.22
C PRO A 32 -2.62 -8.88 6.36
N PRO A 33 -1.36 -8.42 6.45
CA PRO A 33 -1.06 -6.99 6.41
C PRO A 33 -1.41 -6.42 5.03
N VAL A 34 -1.88 -5.18 5.03
CA VAL A 34 -2.10 -4.39 3.83
C VAL A 34 -0.92 -3.45 3.66
N VAL A 35 -0.19 -3.62 2.57
CA VAL A 35 1.07 -2.93 2.28
C VAL A 35 0.92 -2.09 1.03
N THR A 36 1.17 -0.79 1.14
CA THR A 36 1.23 0.08 -0.04
C THR A 36 2.68 0.35 -0.44
N ILE A 37 2.96 0.22 -1.74
CA ILE A 37 4.26 0.54 -2.29
C ILE A 37 4.25 1.97 -2.81
N MET A 38 5.19 2.78 -2.33
CA MET A 38 5.33 4.19 -2.66
C MET A 38 6.76 4.52 -3.08
N GLY A 39 6.95 5.64 -3.75
CA GLY A 39 8.26 6.13 -4.19
C GLY A 39 8.21 6.78 -5.56
N HIS A 40 9.36 7.21 -6.06
CA HIS A 40 9.47 7.87 -7.37
C HIS A 40 9.14 6.93 -8.54
N VAL A 41 8.75 7.49 -9.71
CA VAL A 41 8.32 6.72 -10.89
C VAL A 41 9.39 5.71 -11.31
N ASP A 42 10.62 6.12 -11.56
CA ASP A 42 11.68 5.29 -12.12
C ASP A 42 12.46 4.46 -11.07
N HIS A 43 12.02 4.41 -9.84
CA HIS A 43 12.65 3.62 -8.77
C HIS A 43 12.31 2.12 -8.83
N GLY A 44 11.53 1.69 -9.84
CA GLY A 44 11.24 0.28 -10.08
C GLY A 44 10.18 -0.32 -9.17
N LYS A 45 9.18 0.47 -8.75
CA LYS A 45 8.05 -0.02 -7.93
C LYS A 45 7.29 -1.15 -8.63
N THR A 46 6.86 -0.94 -9.88
CA THR A 46 6.11 -1.94 -10.65
C THR A 46 6.96 -3.19 -10.90
N SER A 47 8.25 -3.02 -11.23
CA SER A 47 9.17 -4.14 -11.39
C SER A 47 9.38 -4.93 -10.09
N LEU A 48 9.42 -4.25 -8.94
CA LEU A 48 9.51 -4.90 -7.63
C LEU A 48 8.24 -5.71 -7.33
N LEU A 49 7.09 -5.16 -7.64
CA LEU A 49 5.81 -5.83 -7.49
C LEU A 49 5.68 -7.05 -8.38
N ASP A 50 6.08 -6.95 -9.64
CA ASP A 50 6.09 -8.09 -10.57
C ASP A 50 7.02 -9.20 -10.08
N ALA A 51 8.19 -8.82 -9.58
CA ALA A 51 9.14 -9.77 -9.03
C ALA A 51 8.57 -10.50 -7.78
N LEU A 52 7.83 -9.78 -6.93
CA LEU A 52 7.14 -10.36 -5.76
C LEU A 52 5.96 -11.26 -6.15
N ARG A 53 5.24 -10.92 -7.21
CA ARG A 53 4.11 -11.71 -7.76
C ARG A 53 4.56 -12.91 -8.58
N GLN A 54 5.79 -12.92 -9.06
CA GLN A 54 6.28 -13.83 -10.10
C GLN A 54 5.48 -13.69 -11.41
N THR A 55 5.09 -12.48 -11.76
CA THR A 55 4.35 -12.10 -12.97
C THR A 55 5.14 -11.07 -13.78
N ASP A 56 4.70 -10.79 -14.99
CA ASP A 56 5.30 -9.81 -15.90
C ASP A 56 4.23 -8.82 -16.37
N VAL A 57 3.80 -7.92 -15.47
CA VAL A 57 2.80 -6.89 -15.76
C VAL A 57 3.45 -5.68 -16.42
N VAL A 58 4.71 -5.37 -16.07
CA VAL A 58 5.48 -4.25 -16.66
C VAL A 58 5.50 -4.30 -18.17
N SER A 59 5.63 -5.48 -18.77
CA SER A 59 5.65 -5.65 -20.23
C SER A 59 4.29 -5.40 -20.91
N ASN A 60 3.20 -5.46 -20.15
CA ASN A 60 1.83 -5.32 -20.65
C ASN A 60 1.20 -3.95 -20.37
N GLU A 61 1.80 -3.13 -19.52
CA GLU A 61 1.32 -1.76 -19.23
C GLU A 61 1.93 -0.73 -20.20
N PHE A 62 1.09 0.17 -20.69
CA PHE A 62 1.52 1.24 -21.59
C PHE A 62 2.52 2.16 -20.88
N GLY A 63 3.77 2.19 -21.35
CA GLY A 63 4.85 2.99 -20.76
C GLY A 63 5.53 2.35 -19.54
N GLY A 64 5.20 1.09 -19.18
CA GLY A 64 5.84 0.37 -18.06
C GLY A 64 5.57 0.97 -16.67
N ILE A 65 4.49 1.76 -16.53
CA ILE A 65 4.11 2.43 -15.29
C ILE A 65 2.69 2.03 -14.88
N THR A 66 2.48 1.84 -13.59
CA THR A 66 1.16 1.57 -13.03
C THR A 66 0.26 2.80 -13.18
N GLN A 67 -0.86 2.64 -13.90
CA GLN A 67 -1.85 3.71 -14.14
C GLN A 67 -3.12 3.52 -13.31
N HIS A 68 -3.37 2.33 -12.80
CA HIS A 68 -4.53 1.97 -11.99
C HIS A 68 -4.10 1.47 -10.61
N ILE A 69 -4.95 1.67 -9.60
CA ILE A 69 -4.67 1.08 -8.29
C ILE A 69 -4.94 -0.42 -8.36
N GLY A 70 -3.89 -1.22 -8.26
CA GLY A 70 -3.99 -2.68 -8.18
C GLY A 70 -3.92 -3.15 -6.73
N ALA A 71 -4.75 -4.14 -6.37
CA ALA A 71 -4.62 -4.85 -5.10
C ALA A 71 -4.49 -6.35 -5.36
N TYR A 72 -3.53 -6.99 -4.71
CA TYR A 72 -3.28 -8.42 -4.87
C TYR A 72 -2.60 -9.03 -3.66
N GLN A 73 -2.71 -10.33 -3.53
CA GLN A 73 -2.09 -11.06 -2.44
C GLN A 73 -0.87 -11.85 -2.93
N VAL A 74 0.19 -11.79 -2.15
CA VAL A 74 1.41 -12.57 -2.34
C VAL A 74 1.57 -13.49 -1.14
N LYS A 75 1.96 -14.73 -1.41
CA LYS A 75 2.28 -15.71 -0.40
C LYS A 75 3.76 -15.60 -0.01
N ALA A 76 4.05 -15.53 1.26
CA ALA A 76 5.40 -15.63 1.78
C ALA A 76 5.78 -17.11 2.00
N ASP A 77 7.05 -17.39 2.26
CA ASP A 77 7.57 -18.76 2.36
C ASP A 77 6.95 -19.58 3.51
N ASN A 78 6.44 -18.91 4.54
CA ASN A 78 5.74 -19.53 5.68
C ASN A 78 4.22 -19.62 5.50
N ASP A 79 3.72 -19.61 4.26
CA ASP A 79 2.30 -19.64 3.90
C ASP A 79 1.47 -18.41 4.34
N GLN A 80 2.09 -17.42 4.96
CA GLN A 80 1.40 -16.17 5.32
C GLN A 80 1.15 -15.32 4.08
N LEU A 81 -0.01 -14.66 4.05
CA LEU A 81 -0.40 -13.80 2.95
C LEU A 81 -0.06 -12.35 3.27
N ILE A 82 0.41 -11.63 2.26
CA ILE A 82 0.62 -10.18 2.29
C ILE A 82 -0.23 -9.58 1.18
N THR A 83 -1.05 -8.58 1.50
CA THR A 83 -1.86 -7.84 0.51
C THR A 83 -1.11 -6.60 0.10
N PHE A 84 -0.67 -6.53 -1.15
CA PHE A 84 -0.03 -5.34 -1.71
C PHE A 84 -1.05 -4.48 -2.44
N ILE A 85 -0.93 -3.16 -2.24
CA ILE A 85 -1.63 -2.13 -3.01
C ILE A 85 -0.59 -1.38 -3.83
N ASP A 86 -0.73 -1.44 -5.15
CA ASP A 86 0.08 -0.67 -6.08
C ASP A 86 -0.57 0.69 -6.32
N THR A 87 0.21 1.75 -6.13
CA THR A 87 -0.24 3.12 -6.37
C THR A 87 0.59 3.78 -7.46
N PRO A 88 -0.05 4.49 -8.41
CA PRO A 88 0.67 5.24 -9.42
C PRO A 88 1.66 6.22 -8.80
N GLY A 89 2.91 6.25 -9.32
CA GLY A 89 3.97 7.11 -8.82
C GLY A 89 3.89 8.57 -9.25
N HIS A 90 2.99 8.90 -10.17
CA HIS A 90 2.91 10.24 -10.76
C HIS A 90 2.33 11.28 -9.79
N ALA A 91 2.82 12.52 -9.82
CA ALA A 91 2.34 13.63 -8.97
C ALA A 91 0.82 13.89 -9.10
N ALA A 92 0.22 13.58 -10.25
CA ALA A 92 -1.23 13.71 -10.49
C ALA A 92 -2.09 12.81 -9.59
N PHE A 93 -1.53 11.82 -8.90
CA PHE A 93 -2.27 10.84 -8.10
C PHE A 93 -2.07 11.00 -6.59
N THR A 94 -1.77 12.21 -6.12
CA THR A 94 -1.59 12.54 -4.70
C THR A 94 -2.80 12.11 -3.85
N GLU A 95 -4.03 12.32 -4.33
CA GLU A 95 -5.24 11.88 -3.62
C GLU A 95 -5.35 10.35 -3.52
N MET A 96 -4.88 9.61 -4.53
CA MET A 96 -4.87 8.15 -4.50
C MET A 96 -3.86 7.62 -3.48
N ARG A 97 -2.69 8.28 -3.35
CA ARG A 97 -1.71 7.95 -2.30
C ARG A 97 -2.25 8.25 -0.91
N ALA A 98 -2.93 9.38 -0.73
CA ALA A 98 -3.59 9.73 0.52
C ALA A 98 -4.72 8.75 0.91
N ARG A 99 -5.44 8.19 -0.05
CA ARG A 99 -6.41 7.11 0.19
C ARG A 99 -5.70 5.80 0.53
N GLY A 100 -4.66 5.45 -0.23
CA GLY A 100 -3.85 4.25 0.03
C GLY A 100 -3.33 4.25 1.47
N SER A 101 -2.72 5.35 1.93
CA SER A 101 -2.15 5.44 3.27
C SER A 101 -3.19 5.33 4.40
N LYS A 102 -4.44 5.70 4.19
CA LYS A 102 -5.53 5.55 5.20
C LYS A 102 -6.02 4.12 5.37
N ILE A 103 -5.74 3.25 4.41
CA ILE A 103 -6.23 1.85 4.38
C ILE A 103 -5.08 0.89 4.67
N THR A 104 -3.87 1.37 4.60
CA THR A 104 -2.62 0.63 4.66
C THR A 104 -2.15 0.47 6.11
N ASP A 105 -1.62 -0.71 6.41
CA ASP A 105 -0.98 -1.00 7.70
C ASP A 105 0.52 -0.66 7.67
N ILE A 106 1.17 -0.84 6.52
CA ILE A 106 2.61 -0.68 6.34
C ILE A 106 2.87 -0.03 4.97
N VAL A 107 3.78 0.93 4.91
CA VAL A 107 4.25 1.53 3.66
C VAL A 107 5.65 0.97 3.33
N VAL A 108 5.82 0.44 2.12
CA VAL A 108 7.13 0.13 1.56
C VAL A 108 7.56 1.27 0.66
N LEU A 109 8.56 2.03 1.11
CA LEU A 109 9.15 3.14 0.38
C LEU A 109 10.28 2.63 -0.52
N VAL A 110 10.09 2.69 -1.83
CA VAL A 110 11.09 2.23 -2.80
C VAL A 110 11.99 3.40 -3.22
N VAL A 111 13.28 3.24 -3.01
CA VAL A 111 14.31 4.21 -3.41
C VAL A 111 15.34 3.49 -4.28
N ALA A 112 15.66 4.04 -5.45
CA ALA A 112 16.68 3.46 -6.31
C ALA A 112 18.08 3.79 -5.77
N ALA A 113 18.97 2.78 -5.74
CA ALA A 113 20.30 2.87 -5.17
C ALA A 113 21.24 3.81 -5.95
N ASP A 114 20.96 4.03 -7.23
CA ASP A 114 21.71 4.87 -8.17
C ASP A 114 21.24 6.33 -8.21
N ASP A 115 19.98 6.59 -7.84
CA ASP A 115 19.31 7.88 -8.04
C ASP A 115 19.01 8.64 -6.74
N GLY A 116 18.84 7.94 -5.62
CA GLY A 116 18.63 8.52 -4.29
C GLY A 116 17.22 9.07 -4.07
N ILE A 117 17.10 10.09 -3.20
CA ILE A 117 15.82 10.67 -2.80
C ILE A 117 15.35 11.70 -3.83
N LYS A 118 14.09 11.57 -4.25
CA LYS A 118 13.42 12.47 -5.19
C LYS A 118 12.23 13.18 -4.53
N PRO A 119 11.70 14.26 -5.11
CA PRO A 119 10.55 14.97 -4.54
C PRO A 119 9.34 14.07 -4.23
N GLN A 120 9.02 13.13 -5.12
CA GLN A 120 7.93 12.17 -4.90
C GLN A 120 8.23 11.18 -3.75
N THR A 121 9.50 10.88 -3.49
CA THR A 121 9.92 10.08 -2.33
C THR A 121 9.62 10.84 -1.03
N ILE A 122 9.93 12.14 -1.00
CA ILE A 122 9.64 13.01 0.16
C ILE A 122 8.13 13.12 0.38
N GLU A 123 7.37 13.30 -0.68
CA GLU A 123 5.90 13.34 -0.62
C GLU A 123 5.34 12.03 -0.03
N ALA A 124 5.84 10.88 -0.48
CA ALA A 124 5.45 9.57 0.04
C ALA A 124 5.74 9.42 1.55
N ILE A 125 6.92 9.89 2.00
CA ILE A 125 7.29 9.92 3.43
C ILE A 125 6.29 10.77 4.22
N ASN A 126 5.98 11.97 3.74
CA ASN A 126 5.05 12.87 4.41
C ASN A 126 3.63 12.28 4.50
N HIS A 127 3.16 11.61 3.45
CA HIS A 127 1.86 10.91 3.48
C HIS A 127 1.83 9.76 4.49
N ALA A 128 2.87 8.95 4.53
CA ALA A 128 2.96 7.85 5.49
C ALA A 128 3.01 8.35 6.94
N LYS A 129 3.81 9.39 7.20
CA LYS A 129 3.90 10.04 8.53
C LYS A 129 2.56 10.68 8.95
N ALA A 130 1.90 11.40 8.05
CA ALA A 130 0.60 12.00 8.32
C ALA A 130 -0.48 10.94 8.66
N ALA A 131 -0.38 9.77 8.04
CA ALA A 131 -1.24 8.62 8.32
C ALA A 131 -0.80 7.81 9.56
N LYS A 132 0.36 8.12 10.14
CA LYS A 132 0.99 7.37 11.25
C LYS A 132 1.20 5.89 10.93
N VAL A 133 1.55 5.59 9.69
CA VAL A 133 1.81 4.24 9.21
C VAL A 133 3.32 3.99 9.23
N PRO A 134 3.80 2.86 9.75
CA PRO A 134 5.21 2.50 9.73
C PRO A 134 5.74 2.36 8.31
N ILE A 135 6.99 2.77 8.12
CA ILE A 135 7.67 2.77 6.82
C ILE A 135 8.78 1.73 6.84
N ILE A 136 8.83 0.87 5.82
CA ILE A 136 9.96 0.01 5.49
C ILE A 136 10.61 0.58 4.24
N VAL A 137 11.93 0.76 4.25
CA VAL A 137 12.67 1.28 3.11
C VAL A 137 13.25 0.14 2.29
N ALA A 138 12.82 0.02 1.03
CA ALA A 138 13.37 -0.90 0.05
C ALA A 138 14.32 -0.14 -0.89
N ILE A 139 15.63 -0.35 -0.73
CA ILE A 139 16.65 0.22 -1.62
C ILE A 139 16.77 -0.72 -2.82
N ASN A 140 16.10 -0.34 -3.92
CA ASN A 140 16.06 -1.13 -5.15
C ASN A 140 17.27 -0.84 -6.05
N LYS A 141 17.47 -1.69 -7.06
CA LYS A 141 18.60 -1.64 -7.99
C LYS A 141 19.95 -1.85 -7.28
N SER A 142 19.98 -2.64 -6.22
CA SER A 142 21.19 -2.93 -5.44
C SER A 142 22.25 -3.73 -6.23
N ASP A 143 21.92 -4.22 -7.39
CA ASP A 143 22.81 -4.90 -8.33
C ASP A 143 23.68 -3.95 -9.16
N LEU A 144 23.38 -2.65 -9.18
CA LEU A 144 24.14 -1.68 -9.97
C LEU A 144 25.47 -1.33 -9.30
N PRO A 145 26.55 -1.13 -10.10
CA PRO A 145 27.89 -0.83 -9.57
C PRO A 145 27.99 0.59 -8.97
N ASN A 146 27.14 1.51 -9.40
CA ASN A 146 27.12 2.91 -8.95
C ASN A 146 26.17 3.16 -7.77
N LYS A 147 25.76 2.10 -7.07
CA LYS A 147 24.92 2.22 -5.88
C LYS A 147 25.59 3.00 -4.74
N ASN A 148 24.82 3.85 -4.08
CA ASN A 148 25.27 4.59 -2.91
C ASN A 148 24.29 4.49 -1.74
N VAL A 149 24.26 3.31 -1.12
CA VAL A 149 23.34 2.99 -0.01
C VAL A 149 23.58 3.90 1.20
N THR A 150 24.87 4.16 1.52
CA THR A 150 25.23 5.00 2.68
C THR A 150 24.69 6.43 2.53
N LYS A 151 24.79 7.00 1.32
CA LYS A 151 24.23 8.33 1.04
C LYS A 151 22.72 8.35 1.23
N ILE A 152 22.02 7.32 0.72
CA ILE A 152 20.56 7.22 0.86
C ILE A 152 20.14 7.13 2.33
N LYS A 153 20.82 6.29 3.13
CA LYS A 153 20.57 6.19 4.57
C LYS A 153 20.77 7.54 5.26
N ASN A 154 21.87 8.26 4.97
CA ASN A 154 22.15 9.57 5.55
C ASN A 154 21.11 10.64 5.12
N ASP A 155 20.68 10.61 3.86
CA ASP A 155 19.68 11.56 3.38
C ASP A 155 18.29 11.28 3.99
N LEU A 156 17.93 10.01 4.21
CA LEU A 156 16.66 9.62 4.86
C LEU A 156 16.62 9.97 6.35
N MET A 157 17.77 10.02 7.03
CA MET A 157 17.85 10.49 8.43
C MET A 157 17.30 11.90 8.60
N ARG A 158 17.44 12.79 7.59
CA ARG A 158 16.87 14.14 7.60
C ARG A 158 15.33 14.14 7.67
N TYR A 159 14.74 13.03 7.27
CA TYR A 159 13.29 12.78 7.33
C TYR A 159 12.91 11.85 8.48
N GLU A 160 13.76 11.74 9.53
CA GLU A 160 13.53 10.89 10.71
C GLU A 160 13.33 9.41 10.38
N LEU A 161 13.85 8.94 9.24
CA LEU A 161 13.92 7.53 8.89
C LEU A 161 15.36 7.04 9.17
N VAL A 162 15.55 6.53 10.36
CA VAL A 162 16.87 6.07 10.84
C VAL A 162 16.90 4.54 10.77
N SER A 163 17.93 3.98 10.11
CA SER A 163 18.06 2.53 10.00
C SER A 163 18.43 1.87 11.33
N GLU A 164 18.05 0.61 11.50
CA GLU A 164 18.41 -0.20 12.67
C GLU A 164 19.93 -0.24 12.90
N ASP A 165 20.75 -0.28 11.84
CA ASP A 165 22.21 -0.23 11.92
C ASP A 165 22.72 1.04 12.62
N LEU A 166 21.93 2.11 12.63
CA LEU A 166 22.21 3.40 13.26
C LEU A 166 21.35 3.63 14.52
N SER A 167 20.88 2.56 15.14
CA SER A 167 20.03 2.56 16.33
C SER A 167 18.66 3.23 16.12
N GLY A 168 18.14 3.19 14.91
CA GLY A 168 16.79 3.64 14.57
C GLY A 168 15.76 2.52 14.53
N ASP A 169 14.52 2.88 14.25
CA ASP A 169 13.37 1.98 14.25
C ASP A 169 12.90 1.60 12.84
N THR A 170 13.58 2.09 11.80
CA THR A 170 13.17 1.87 10.41
C THR A 170 13.92 0.70 9.78
N LEU A 171 13.19 -0.28 9.26
CA LEU A 171 13.75 -1.41 8.53
C LEU A 171 14.22 -0.98 7.14
N PHE A 172 15.49 -1.29 6.81
CA PHE A 172 16.06 -1.04 5.50
C PHE A 172 16.44 -2.37 4.84
N VAL A 173 15.96 -2.60 3.62
CA VAL A 173 16.26 -3.80 2.85
C VAL A 173 16.82 -3.42 1.49
N GLU A 174 18.04 -3.87 1.18
CA GLU A 174 18.61 -3.76 -0.17
C GLU A 174 18.04 -4.87 -1.04
N VAL A 175 17.38 -4.49 -2.14
CA VAL A 175 16.73 -5.43 -3.07
C VAL A 175 17.15 -5.19 -4.51
N SER A 176 17.03 -6.20 -5.34
CA SER A 176 17.04 -6.04 -6.79
C SER A 176 15.83 -6.74 -7.38
N ALA A 177 14.90 -5.97 -7.92
CA ALA A 177 13.73 -6.50 -8.62
C ALA A 177 14.15 -7.31 -9.86
N THR A 178 15.10 -6.81 -10.65
CA THR A 178 15.58 -7.44 -11.88
C THR A 178 16.32 -8.75 -11.63
N LYS A 179 17.19 -8.79 -10.61
CA LYS A 179 17.96 -9.98 -10.24
C LYS A 179 17.27 -10.87 -9.22
N LYS A 180 16.08 -10.47 -8.73
CA LYS A 180 15.31 -11.16 -7.68
C LYS A 180 16.11 -11.39 -6.39
N ILE A 181 16.95 -10.39 -6.01
CA ILE A 181 17.80 -10.48 -4.82
C ILE A 181 17.04 -9.92 -3.61
N ASN A 182 17.09 -10.62 -2.49
CA ASN A 182 16.51 -10.23 -1.18
C ASN A 182 15.01 -9.92 -1.18
N LEU A 183 14.24 -10.46 -2.12
CA LEU A 183 12.78 -10.29 -2.14
C LEU A 183 12.11 -10.98 -0.95
N ASP A 184 12.62 -12.15 -0.57
CA ASP A 184 12.10 -12.90 0.59
C ASP A 184 12.42 -12.16 1.89
N LYS A 185 13.63 -11.56 2.01
CA LYS A 185 13.98 -10.71 3.14
C LYS A 185 13.05 -9.49 3.26
N LEU A 186 12.60 -8.91 2.14
CA LEU A 186 11.61 -7.84 2.16
C LEU A 186 10.25 -8.35 2.67
N LYS A 187 9.79 -9.51 2.22
CA LYS A 187 8.55 -10.14 2.72
C LYS A 187 8.63 -10.44 4.21
N GLU A 188 9.75 -10.99 4.69
CA GLU A 188 10.01 -11.23 6.11
C GLU A 188 9.97 -9.94 6.94
N SER A 189 10.60 -8.86 6.46
CA SER A 189 10.58 -7.55 7.13
C SER A 189 9.15 -6.99 7.25
N VAL A 190 8.32 -7.18 6.22
CA VAL A 190 6.90 -6.80 6.23
C VAL A 190 6.13 -7.62 7.27
N LEU A 191 6.36 -8.93 7.33
CA LEU A 191 5.68 -9.80 8.30
C LEU A 191 6.11 -9.50 9.73
N LEU A 192 7.40 -9.23 9.96
CA LEU A 192 7.91 -8.81 11.27
C LEU A 192 7.22 -7.53 11.74
N GLN A 193 7.12 -6.52 10.87
CA GLN A 193 6.41 -5.28 11.19
C GLN A 193 4.92 -5.51 11.44
N ALA A 194 4.29 -6.42 10.69
CA ALA A 194 2.89 -6.80 10.88
C ALA A 194 2.64 -7.50 12.22
N ASP A 195 3.57 -8.33 12.67
CA ASP A 195 3.50 -8.98 13.99
C ASP A 195 3.61 -7.97 15.14
N ILE A 196 4.46 -6.94 15.00
CA ILE A 196 4.55 -5.84 15.98
C ILE A 196 3.22 -5.06 16.05
N LEU A 197 2.54 -4.88 14.92
CA LEU A 197 1.25 -4.18 14.86
C LEU A 197 0.07 -5.02 15.37
N ASP A 198 0.25 -6.32 15.62
CA ASP A 198 -0.77 -7.28 16.09
C ASP A 198 -2.09 -7.21 15.29
N LEU A 199 -1.98 -7.28 13.97
CA LEU A 199 -3.11 -7.10 13.04
C LEU A 199 -4.12 -8.24 13.15
N LYS A 200 -5.34 -7.92 13.60
CA LYS A 200 -6.42 -8.86 13.82
C LYS A 200 -7.71 -8.46 13.11
N ALA A 201 -8.51 -9.44 12.74
CA ALA A 201 -9.85 -9.24 12.17
C ALA A 201 -10.81 -10.33 12.59
N THR A 202 -12.11 -10.06 12.52
CA THR A 202 -13.15 -11.07 12.63
C THR A 202 -13.54 -11.54 11.23
N PHE A 203 -13.46 -12.85 10.97
CA PHE A 203 -13.84 -13.41 9.67
C PHE A 203 -15.33 -13.77 9.57
N ASN A 204 -16.05 -13.78 10.68
CA ASN A 204 -17.48 -14.06 10.71
C ASN A 204 -18.26 -12.76 10.87
N GLY A 205 -19.28 -12.57 10.02
CA GLY A 205 -20.13 -11.39 10.04
C GLY A 205 -20.16 -10.61 8.71
N PRO A 206 -20.87 -9.49 8.66
CA PRO A 206 -20.97 -8.65 7.47
C PRO A 206 -19.61 -8.05 7.14
N ALA A 207 -19.32 -7.98 5.83
CA ALA A 207 -18.09 -7.42 5.32
C ALA A 207 -17.98 -5.92 5.68
N LYS A 208 -16.83 -5.52 6.22
CA LYS A 208 -16.37 -4.12 6.25
C LYS A 208 -15.19 -4.01 5.31
N GLY A 209 -15.23 -3.05 4.40
CA GLY A 209 -14.15 -2.85 3.45
C GLY A 209 -14.22 -1.47 2.83
N VAL A 210 -13.23 -1.17 2.01
CA VAL A 210 -13.10 0.09 1.29
C VAL A 210 -13.01 -0.20 -0.20
N VAL A 211 -13.73 0.55 -1.01
CA VAL A 211 -13.60 0.51 -2.46
C VAL A 211 -12.31 1.23 -2.85
N ILE A 212 -11.37 0.49 -3.42
CA ILE A 212 -10.08 1.02 -3.87
C ILE A 212 -10.24 1.71 -5.22
N GLU A 213 -10.87 1.01 -6.17
CA GLU A 213 -11.09 1.49 -7.53
C GLU A 213 -12.42 0.96 -8.07
N SER A 214 -13.05 1.74 -8.94
CA SER A 214 -14.22 1.32 -9.69
C SER A 214 -14.07 1.77 -11.14
N LYS A 215 -14.32 0.84 -12.08
CA LYS A 215 -14.23 1.10 -13.52
C LYS A 215 -15.33 0.40 -14.29
N ILE A 216 -15.59 0.90 -15.48
CA ILE A 216 -16.53 0.24 -16.42
C ILE A 216 -15.68 -0.63 -17.36
N ASP A 217 -15.83 -1.93 -17.24
CA ASP A 217 -15.24 -2.90 -18.16
C ASP A 217 -16.18 -3.11 -19.37
N LYS A 218 -15.61 -3.16 -20.58
CA LYS A 218 -16.39 -3.29 -21.82
C LYS A 218 -17.16 -4.63 -21.94
N GLY A 219 -16.73 -5.66 -21.22
CA GLY A 219 -17.35 -7.00 -21.28
C GLY A 219 -18.17 -7.36 -20.04
N LYS A 220 -17.76 -6.82 -18.87
CA LYS A 220 -18.35 -7.16 -17.55
C LYS A 220 -19.23 -6.05 -16.96
N GLY A 221 -19.25 -4.85 -17.57
CA GLY A 221 -19.94 -3.69 -17.03
C GLY A 221 -19.16 -3.03 -15.88
N PRO A 222 -19.85 -2.45 -14.88
CA PRO A 222 -19.17 -1.82 -13.74
C PRO A 222 -18.49 -2.87 -12.86
N VAL A 223 -17.18 -2.71 -12.65
CA VAL A 223 -16.33 -3.57 -11.82
C VAL A 223 -15.68 -2.71 -10.75
N SER A 224 -15.69 -3.18 -9.51
CA SER A 224 -15.06 -2.50 -8.39
C SER A 224 -14.10 -3.42 -7.65
N THR A 225 -12.93 -2.89 -7.31
CA THR A 225 -11.95 -3.55 -6.44
C THR A 225 -12.22 -3.11 -5.00
N ILE A 226 -12.52 -4.08 -4.14
CA ILE A 226 -12.85 -3.84 -2.73
C ILE A 226 -11.83 -4.52 -1.85
N LEU A 227 -11.24 -3.77 -0.91
CA LEU A 227 -10.41 -4.31 0.16
C LEU A 227 -11.31 -4.59 1.37
N ILE A 228 -11.44 -5.86 1.74
CA ILE A 228 -12.21 -6.27 2.92
C ILE A 228 -11.25 -6.35 4.11
N THR A 229 -11.52 -5.58 5.15
CA THR A 229 -10.73 -5.54 6.38
C THR A 229 -11.34 -6.38 7.51
N ASN A 230 -12.65 -6.64 7.45
CA ASN A 230 -13.39 -7.44 8.43
C ASN A 230 -14.55 -8.17 7.76
N GLY A 231 -14.94 -9.33 8.31
CA GLY A 231 -16.10 -10.08 7.85
C GLY A 231 -15.90 -10.79 6.51
N LYS A 232 -17.00 -11.22 5.90
CA LYS A 232 -17.04 -11.87 4.58
C LYS A 232 -18.07 -11.20 3.69
N LEU A 233 -17.71 -10.91 2.44
CA LEU A 233 -18.62 -10.55 1.37
C LEU A 233 -19.17 -11.85 0.77
N ARG A 234 -20.51 -11.96 0.70
CA ARG A 234 -21.21 -13.09 0.09
C ARG A 234 -21.93 -12.66 -1.17
#